data_f85da7492078bae5359748ca92df6336
#
_entry.id   f85da7492078bae5359748ca92df6336
#
_cell.length_a   1.000
_cell.length_b   1.000
_cell.length_c   1.000
_cell.angle_alpha   90.00
_cell.angle_beta   90.00
_cell.angle_gamma   90.00
#
_symmetry.space_group_name_H-M   'P 1'
#
loop_
_entity.id
_entity.type
_entity.pdbx_description
1 polymer ?
#
loop_
_entity_poly.entity_id
_entity_poly.type
_entity_poly.pdbx_seq_one_letter_code
_entity_poly.pdbx_strand_id
1 'polypeptide(L)'
;MARPTKPVALVSGHRTKDELAARREAEAAMLTGVPMKMQFQKKWHKIAAKEFERIKKLLATIGKDDALYEQIINTHCLLVEECQQIEDIRNQFIRSKEELQADYQAGRTGNPESDGISAAEYYRLLVKLSQSIMSCDKQLMAKRKMLLDIDKENVMTVQSALRSIPKKPEKKQKTGMAAFMEHRAGGG
;
A
#
# COMPACT_ATOMS: atom_id res chain seq x y z
N MET A 1 -17.82 17.74 6.45
CA MET A 1 -16.94 17.47 5.30
C MET A 1 -17.78 16.96 4.14
N ALA A 2 -17.60 17.50 2.95
CA ALA A 2 -18.29 17.02 1.75
C ALA A 2 -17.83 15.60 1.39
N ARG A 3 -18.77 14.74 1.01
CA ARG A 3 -18.46 13.35 0.62
C ARG A 3 -17.64 13.36 -0.67
N PRO A 4 -16.50 12.63 -0.76
CA PRO A 4 -15.69 12.62 -1.97
C PRO A 4 -16.50 12.14 -3.17
N THR A 5 -16.28 12.77 -4.33
CA THR A 5 -16.94 12.43 -5.58
C THR A 5 -16.57 11.01 -6.00
N LYS A 6 -17.58 10.20 -6.34
CA LYS A 6 -17.37 8.84 -6.84
C LYS A 6 -17.03 8.86 -8.33
N PRO A 7 -16.15 7.96 -8.82
CA PRO A 7 -15.94 7.75 -10.26
C PRO A 7 -17.26 7.46 -10.99
N VAL A 8 -17.36 7.85 -12.26
CA VAL A 8 -18.59 7.67 -13.06
C VAL A 8 -19.09 6.23 -13.05
N ALA A 9 -18.17 5.27 -13.09
CA ALA A 9 -18.51 3.85 -13.04
C ALA A 9 -19.21 3.40 -11.73
N LEU A 10 -19.08 4.18 -10.64
CA LEU A 10 -19.65 3.89 -9.33
C LEU A 10 -20.84 4.76 -8.94
N VAL A 11 -21.26 5.65 -9.86
CA VAL A 11 -22.42 6.54 -9.62
C VAL A 11 -23.69 5.78 -9.92
N SER A 12 -24.48 5.48 -8.88
CA SER A 12 -25.86 5.00 -8.99
C SER A 12 -26.81 6.19 -8.87
N GLY A 13 -27.70 6.38 -9.84
CA GLY A 13 -28.73 7.44 -9.83
C GLY A 13 -29.19 7.78 -11.23
N HIS A 14 -30.34 8.46 -11.34
CA HIS A 14 -30.88 8.95 -12.61
C HIS A 14 -30.04 10.14 -13.07
N ARG A 15 -29.04 9.90 -13.93
CA ARG A 15 -28.30 10.94 -14.64
C ARG A 15 -28.50 10.81 -16.12
N THR A 16 -28.49 11.94 -16.81
CA THR A 16 -28.61 11.96 -18.28
C THR A 16 -27.38 11.33 -18.93
N LYS A 17 -27.53 10.80 -20.14
CA LYS A 17 -26.42 10.26 -20.93
C LYS A 17 -25.32 11.31 -21.14
N ASP A 18 -25.71 12.55 -21.34
CA ASP A 18 -24.81 13.68 -21.60
C ASP A 18 -23.99 14.04 -20.34
N GLU A 19 -24.59 14.04 -19.15
CA GLU A 19 -23.87 14.22 -17.89
C GLU A 19 -22.84 13.11 -17.63
N LEU A 20 -23.20 11.87 -17.95
CA LEU A 20 -22.30 10.73 -17.82
C LEU A 20 -21.15 10.78 -18.83
N ALA A 21 -21.42 11.23 -20.07
CA ALA A 21 -20.42 11.40 -21.11
C ALA A 21 -19.43 12.52 -20.73
N ALA A 22 -19.93 13.70 -20.38
CA ALA A 22 -19.10 14.83 -19.95
C ALA A 22 -18.22 14.49 -18.73
N ARG A 23 -18.75 13.69 -17.80
CA ARG A 23 -18.00 13.29 -16.62
C ARG A 23 -16.93 12.23 -16.93
N ARG A 24 -17.19 11.29 -17.85
CA ARG A 24 -16.18 10.35 -18.36
C ARG A 24 -15.05 11.08 -19.08
N GLU A 25 -15.40 12.06 -19.88
CA GLU A 25 -14.45 12.91 -20.59
C GLU A 25 -13.57 13.69 -19.59
N ALA A 26 -14.19 14.28 -18.56
CA ALA A 26 -13.47 14.95 -17.49
C ALA A 26 -12.55 14.00 -16.69
N GLU A 27 -12.99 12.77 -16.40
CA GLU A 27 -12.15 11.76 -15.74
C GLU A 27 -10.98 11.30 -16.62
N ALA A 28 -11.22 11.14 -17.93
CA ALA A 28 -10.18 10.81 -18.91
C ALA A 28 -9.18 11.96 -19.09
N ALA A 29 -9.65 13.20 -19.07
CA ALA A 29 -8.80 14.40 -19.17
C ALA A 29 -7.89 14.60 -17.94
N MET A 30 -8.18 13.94 -16.81
CA MET A 30 -7.29 13.96 -15.62
C MET A 30 -6.06 13.08 -15.78
N LEU A 31 -6.10 12.07 -16.65
CA LEU A 31 -4.95 11.21 -16.91
C LEU A 31 -3.99 11.92 -17.87
N THR A 32 -2.69 11.83 -17.57
CA THR A 32 -1.65 12.46 -18.40
C THR A 32 -1.38 11.69 -19.68
N GLY A 33 -1.78 10.40 -19.75
CA GLY A 33 -1.48 9.50 -20.86
C GLY A 33 0.00 9.10 -20.93
N VAL A 34 0.79 9.53 -19.96
CA VAL A 34 2.22 9.20 -19.87
C VAL A 34 2.42 8.08 -18.85
N PRO A 35 3.12 6.99 -19.19
CA PRO A 35 3.36 5.91 -18.24
C PRO A 35 4.27 6.38 -17.10
N MET A 36 3.98 5.91 -15.87
CA MET A 36 4.76 6.26 -14.68
C MET A 36 6.22 5.78 -14.78
N LYS A 37 7.12 6.54 -14.18
CA LYS A 37 8.56 6.28 -14.14
C LYS A 37 9.06 6.12 -12.71
N MET A 38 10.13 5.32 -12.57
CA MET A 38 10.85 5.21 -11.31
C MET A 38 11.66 6.49 -11.09
N GLN A 39 11.51 7.14 -9.92
CA GLN A 39 12.20 8.40 -9.58
C GLN A 39 13.47 8.19 -8.74
N PHE A 40 13.71 6.97 -8.27
CA PHE A 40 14.89 6.62 -7.46
C PHE A 40 15.85 5.70 -8.24
N GLN A 41 17.11 5.66 -7.81
CA GLN A 41 18.14 4.86 -8.48
C GLN A 41 18.03 3.38 -8.09
N LYS A 42 17.77 2.52 -9.04
CA LYS A 42 17.68 1.05 -8.87
C LYS A 42 18.92 0.44 -8.19
N LYS A 43 20.10 1.01 -8.41
CA LYS A 43 21.36 0.53 -7.81
C LYS A 43 21.31 0.58 -6.29
N TRP A 44 20.74 1.64 -5.73
CA TRP A 44 20.70 1.89 -4.29
C TRP A 44 19.45 1.33 -3.62
N HIS A 45 18.35 1.21 -4.36
CA HIS A 45 17.03 0.84 -3.87
C HIS A 45 16.50 -0.42 -4.58
N LYS A 46 17.16 -1.57 -4.31
CA LYS A 46 16.86 -2.83 -5.02
C LYS A 46 15.46 -3.37 -4.67
N ILE A 47 15.05 -3.26 -3.41
CA ILE A 47 13.75 -3.75 -2.93
C ILE A 47 12.65 -2.85 -3.48
N ALA A 48 12.80 -1.53 -3.33
CA ALA A 48 11.86 -0.56 -3.85
C ALA A 48 11.71 -0.68 -5.38
N ALA A 49 12.81 -0.90 -6.12
CA ALA A 49 12.77 -1.09 -7.57
C ALA A 49 12.00 -2.34 -8.00
N LYS A 50 12.19 -3.46 -7.29
CA LYS A 50 11.45 -4.70 -7.54
C LYS A 50 9.95 -4.51 -7.28
N GLU A 51 9.61 -3.81 -6.21
CA GLU A 51 8.23 -3.51 -5.85
C GLU A 51 7.59 -2.54 -6.85
N PHE A 52 8.31 -1.52 -7.30
CA PHE A 52 7.85 -0.60 -8.34
C PHE A 52 7.48 -1.34 -9.64
N GLU A 53 8.35 -2.21 -10.13
CA GLU A 53 8.07 -3.01 -11.33
C GLU A 53 6.86 -3.93 -11.15
N ARG A 54 6.67 -4.49 -9.96
CA ARG A 54 5.50 -5.31 -9.62
C ARG A 54 4.21 -4.49 -9.68
N ILE A 55 4.19 -3.34 -9.01
CA ILE A 55 3.02 -2.46 -8.95
C ILE A 55 2.71 -1.90 -10.34
N LYS A 56 3.71 -1.45 -11.07
CA LYS A 56 3.56 -0.92 -12.43
C LYS A 56 2.87 -1.94 -13.35
N LYS A 57 3.29 -3.20 -13.32
CA LYS A 57 2.64 -4.28 -14.09
C LYS A 57 1.17 -4.45 -13.70
N LEU A 58 0.86 -4.44 -12.40
CA LEU A 58 -0.51 -4.58 -11.92
C LEU A 58 -1.39 -3.39 -12.33
N LEU A 59 -0.88 -2.17 -12.23
CA LEU A 59 -1.61 -0.96 -12.64
C LEU A 59 -1.82 -0.91 -14.15
N ALA A 60 -0.86 -1.38 -14.94
CA ALA A 60 -1.00 -1.48 -16.39
C ALA A 60 -2.16 -2.41 -16.80
N THR A 61 -2.38 -3.54 -16.06
CA THR A 61 -3.51 -4.45 -16.38
C THR A 61 -4.89 -3.82 -16.19
N ILE A 62 -4.99 -2.78 -15.37
CA ILE A 62 -6.23 -2.04 -15.11
C ILE A 62 -6.26 -0.67 -15.80
N GLY A 63 -5.28 -0.38 -16.68
CA GLY A 63 -5.20 0.87 -17.41
C GLY A 63 -4.92 2.10 -16.54
N LYS A 64 -4.22 1.92 -15.40
CA LYS A 64 -3.87 2.99 -14.46
C LYS A 64 -2.36 3.22 -14.32
N ASP A 65 -1.57 2.80 -15.31
CA ASP A 65 -0.14 3.13 -15.41
C ASP A 65 0.03 4.56 -15.94
N ASP A 66 -0.23 5.55 -15.09
CA ASP A 66 -0.19 6.96 -15.46
C ASP A 66 0.74 7.75 -14.54
N ALA A 67 1.44 8.74 -15.11
CA ALA A 67 2.37 9.60 -14.38
C ALA A 67 1.71 10.38 -13.23
N LEU A 68 0.39 10.53 -13.22
CA LEU A 68 -0.35 11.11 -12.10
C LEU A 68 -0.10 10.37 -10.79
N TYR A 69 0.10 9.05 -10.84
CA TYR A 69 0.34 8.20 -9.67
C TYR A 69 1.83 8.02 -9.36
N GLU A 70 2.73 8.56 -10.20
CA GLU A 70 4.17 8.33 -10.15
C GLU A 70 4.78 8.64 -8.79
N GLN A 71 4.51 9.81 -8.23
CA GLN A 71 5.09 10.24 -6.97
C GLN A 71 4.66 9.35 -5.80
N ILE A 72 3.37 9.02 -5.74
CA ILE A 72 2.82 8.24 -4.63
C ILE A 72 3.29 6.79 -4.66
N ILE A 73 3.39 6.20 -5.87
CA ILE A 73 3.91 4.84 -6.05
C ILE A 73 5.40 4.77 -5.72
N ASN A 74 6.19 5.76 -6.13
CA ASN A 74 7.60 5.83 -5.76
C ASN A 74 7.76 5.95 -4.23
N THR A 75 6.96 6.78 -3.57
CA THR A 75 6.96 6.91 -2.10
C THR A 75 6.58 5.59 -1.41
N HIS A 76 5.54 4.91 -1.91
CA HIS A 76 5.13 3.59 -1.41
C HIS A 76 6.29 2.59 -1.48
N CYS A 77 6.94 2.49 -2.63
CA CYS A 77 8.06 1.54 -2.83
C CYS A 77 9.24 1.82 -1.90
N LEU A 78 9.59 3.09 -1.70
CA LEU A 78 10.65 3.48 -0.76
C LEU A 78 10.26 3.13 0.69
N LEU A 79 9.02 3.38 1.09
CA LEU A 79 8.52 3.00 2.42
C LEU A 79 8.56 1.49 2.65
N VAL A 80 8.26 0.68 1.64
CA VAL A 80 8.38 -0.79 1.71
C VAL A 80 9.83 -1.20 1.99
N GLU A 81 10.79 -0.62 1.26
CA GLU A 81 12.21 -0.88 1.47
C GLU A 81 12.67 -0.44 2.86
N GLU A 82 12.26 0.73 3.32
CA GLU A 82 12.57 1.23 4.66
C GLU A 82 12.01 0.33 5.76
N CYS A 83 10.79 -0.20 5.60
CA CYS A 83 10.24 -1.19 6.52
C CYS A 83 11.13 -2.44 6.58
N GLN A 84 11.58 -2.96 5.45
CA GLN A 84 12.45 -4.12 5.40
C GLN A 84 13.79 -3.85 6.08
N GLN A 85 14.40 -2.69 5.85
CA GLN A 85 15.66 -2.30 6.50
C GLN A 85 15.53 -2.23 8.03
N ILE A 86 14.41 -1.66 8.52
CA ILE A 86 14.17 -1.59 9.97
C ILE A 86 13.93 -3.00 10.55
N GLU A 87 13.24 -3.88 9.82
CA GLU A 87 13.08 -5.29 10.23
C GLU A 87 14.42 -6.01 10.31
N ASP A 88 15.31 -5.79 9.35
CA ASP A 88 16.64 -6.40 9.35
C ASP A 88 17.48 -5.91 10.55
N ILE A 89 17.47 -4.61 10.84
CA ILE A 89 18.12 -4.01 12.01
C ILE A 89 17.52 -4.59 13.33
N ARG A 90 16.19 -4.66 13.41
CA ARG A 90 15.49 -5.26 14.55
C ARG A 90 15.93 -6.70 14.79
N ASN A 91 16.00 -7.48 13.72
CA ASN A 91 16.41 -8.88 13.79
C ASN A 91 17.89 -9.03 14.21
N GLN A 92 18.75 -8.09 13.81
CA GLN A 92 20.14 -8.04 14.32
C GLN A 92 20.17 -7.79 15.83
N PHE A 93 19.39 -6.81 16.34
CA PHE A 93 19.31 -6.57 17.80
C PHE A 93 18.76 -7.79 18.57
N ILE A 94 17.80 -8.51 18.01
CA ILE A 94 17.28 -9.74 18.63
C ILE A 94 18.38 -10.79 18.72
N ARG A 95 19.12 -11.04 17.64
CA ARG A 95 20.24 -12.00 17.63
C ARG A 95 21.33 -11.60 18.63
N SER A 96 21.74 -10.33 18.62
CA SER A 96 22.74 -9.86 19.60
C SER A 96 22.27 -10.00 21.05
N LYS A 97 20.97 -9.85 21.31
CA LYS A 97 20.40 -10.09 22.63
C LYS A 97 20.46 -11.58 23.02
N GLU A 98 20.10 -12.46 22.08
CA GLU A 98 20.16 -13.93 22.30
C GLU A 98 21.59 -14.40 22.52
N GLU A 99 22.55 -13.92 21.73
CA GLU A 99 23.97 -14.20 21.88
C GLU A 99 24.48 -13.73 23.24
N LEU A 100 24.20 -12.51 23.67
CA LEU A 100 24.58 -11.97 24.97
C LEU A 100 23.98 -12.80 26.11
N GLN A 101 22.75 -13.28 26.01
CA GLN A 101 22.10 -14.12 26.99
C GLN A 101 22.75 -15.52 27.06
N ALA A 102 23.07 -16.11 25.90
CA ALA A 102 23.74 -17.39 25.83
C ALA A 102 25.14 -17.34 26.44
N ASP A 103 25.90 -16.27 26.18
CA ASP A 103 27.23 -16.06 26.75
C ASP A 103 27.20 -15.89 28.27
N TYR A 104 26.22 -15.18 28.78
CA TYR A 104 26.02 -15.02 30.22
C TYR A 104 25.68 -16.38 30.90
N GLN A 105 24.76 -17.16 30.31
CA GLN A 105 24.37 -18.47 30.82
C GLN A 105 25.52 -19.47 30.78
N ALA A 106 26.38 -19.37 29.76
CA ALA A 106 27.57 -20.23 29.65
C ALA A 106 28.72 -19.83 30.58
N GLY A 107 28.54 -18.83 31.44
CA GLY A 107 29.57 -18.31 32.33
C GLY A 107 30.73 -17.60 31.63
N ARG A 108 30.56 -17.27 30.33
CA ARG A 108 31.57 -16.53 29.56
C ARG A 108 31.56 -15.03 29.87
N THR A 109 30.47 -14.53 30.47
CA THR A 109 30.30 -13.16 30.90
C THR A 109 29.98 -13.13 32.41
N GLY A 110 30.56 -12.15 33.12
CA GLY A 110 30.28 -11.96 34.55
C GLY A 110 31.27 -12.64 35.51
N ASN A 111 32.30 -13.32 35.03
CA ASN A 111 33.38 -13.86 35.86
C ASN A 111 34.52 -12.82 35.90
N PRO A 112 34.91 -12.28 37.08
CA PRO A 112 35.99 -11.30 37.21
C PRO A 112 37.38 -11.82 36.83
N GLU A 113 37.57 -13.12 36.72
CA GLU A 113 38.84 -13.75 36.30
C GLU A 113 38.92 -13.97 34.78
N SER A 114 37.84 -13.82 34.04
CA SER A 114 37.79 -13.83 32.58
C SER A 114 37.61 -12.40 32.10
N ASP A 115 38.17 -12.06 30.93
CA ASP A 115 37.93 -10.75 30.23
C ASP A 115 36.46 -10.44 29.92
N GLY A 116 35.54 -11.05 30.65
CA GLY A 116 34.10 -10.94 30.48
C GLY A 116 33.53 -9.67 31.11
N ILE A 117 32.42 -9.19 30.52
CA ILE A 117 31.69 -8.05 31.08
C ILE A 117 31.10 -8.37 32.47
N SER A 118 31.07 -7.37 33.33
CA SER A 118 30.46 -7.51 34.68
C SER A 118 28.95 -7.77 34.59
N ALA A 119 28.35 -8.36 35.63
CA ALA A 119 26.92 -8.59 35.71
C ALA A 119 26.11 -7.27 35.53
N ALA A 120 26.59 -6.17 36.11
CA ALA A 120 25.96 -4.86 35.99
C ALA A 120 25.95 -4.36 34.52
N GLU A 121 27.05 -4.59 33.81
CA GLU A 121 27.20 -4.23 32.41
C GLU A 121 26.34 -5.11 31.48
N TYR A 122 26.27 -6.41 31.77
CA TYR A 122 25.35 -7.32 31.11
C TYR A 122 23.91 -6.83 31.17
N TYR A 123 23.37 -6.51 32.35
CA TYR A 123 22.03 -6.02 32.48
C TYR A 123 21.83 -4.68 31.80
N ARG A 124 22.81 -3.79 31.81
CA ARG A 124 22.76 -2.50 31.07
C ARG A 124 22.67 -2.72 29.57
N LEU A 125 23.46 -3.63 29.00
CA LEU A 125 23.40 -3.96 27.57
C LEU A 125 22.08 -4.62 27.20
N LEU A 126 21.58 -5.54 28.02
CA LEU A 126 20.31 -6.20 27.82
C LEU A 126 19.13 -5.19 27.75
N VAL A 127 19.13 -4.19 28.63
CA VAL A 127 18.14 -3.12 28.63
C VAL A 127 18.28 -2.27 27.37
N LYS A 128 19.50 -1.88 26.97
CA LYS A 128 19.75 -1.09 25.75
C LYS A 128 19.25 -1.82 24.50
N LEU A 129 19.57 -3.10 24.34
CA LEU A 129 19.11 -3.92 23.21
C LEU A 129 17.59 -4.02 23.19
N SER A 130 16.95 -4.23 24.34
CA SER A 130 15.50 -4.27 24.44
C SER A 130 14.85 -2.94 24.06
N GLN A 131 15.42 -1.82 24.48
CA GLN A 131 14.97 -0.48 24.08
C GLN A 131 15.11 -0.23 22.58
N SER A 132 16.23 -0.69 21.98
CA SER A 132 16.45 -0.58 20.53
C SER A 132 15.42 -1.39 19.74
N ILE A 133 15.11 -2.61 20.16
CA ILE A 133 14.05 -3.45 19.56
C ILE A 133 12.71 -2.74 19.64
N MET A 134 12.33 -2.22 20.81
CA MET A 134 11.07 -1.47 20.98
C MET A 134 11.01 -0.20 20.11
N SER A 135 12.16 0.47 19.91
CA SER A 135 12.25 1.62 19.02
C SER A 135 12.02 1.23 17.57
N CYS A 136 12.63 0.13 17.11
CA CYS A 136 12.37 -0.40 15.76
C CYS A 136 10.90 -0.77 15.57
N ASP A 137 10.27 -1.44 16.56
CA ASP A 137 8.85 -1.79 16.50
C ASP A 137 7.95 -0.57 16.36
N LYS A 138 8.22 0.51 17.12
CA LYS A 138 7.47 1.77 17.01
C LYS A 138 7.61 2.40 15.62
N GLN A 139 8.83 2.41 15.06
CA GLN A 139 9.08 2.94 13.72
C GLN A 139 8.38 2.10 12.64
N LEU A 140 8.44 0.77 12.75
CA LEU A 140 7.74 -0.14 11.84
C LEU A 140 6.23 0.07 11.88
N MET A 141 5.64 0.20 13.06
CA MET A 141 4.21 0.46 13.19
C MET A 141 3.81 1.77 12.51
N ALA A 142 4.59 2.83 12.70
CA ALA A 142 4.33 4.12 12.06
C ALA A 142 4.41 4.04 10.53
N LYS A 143 5.47 3.42 9.99
CA LYS A 143 5.67 3.27 8.54
C LYS A 143 4.62 2.34 7.90
N ARG A 144 4.27 1.23 8.54
CA ARG A 144 3.20 0.34 8.08
C ARG A 144 1.83 1.02 8.07
N LYS A 145 1.57 1.91 9.04
CA LYS A 145 0.36 2.73 9.01
C LYS A 145 0.35 3.67 7.80
N MET A 146 1.47 4.34 7.49
CA MET A 146 1.59 5.19 6.31
C MET A 146 1.38 4.39 5.01
N LEU A 147 1.98 3.20 4.89
CA LEU A 147 1.75 2.30 3.76
C LEU A 147 0.26 1.94 3.62
N LEU A 148 -0.37 1.53 4.72
CA LEU A 148 -1.79 1.17 4.71
C LEU A 148 -2.69 2.34 4.29
N ASP A 149 -2.35 3.57 4.68
CA ASP A 149 -3.11 4.75 4.30
C ASP A 149 -2.90 5.06 2.80
N ILE A 150 -1.68 4.96 2.27
CA ILE A 150 -1.39 5.06 0.84
C ILE A 150 -2.16 3.99 0.06
N ASP A 151 -2.13 2.74 0.50
CA ASP A 151 -2.82 1.63 -0.16
C ASP A 151 -4.32 1.84 -0.23
N LYS A 152 -4.93 2.33 0.85
CA LYS A 152 -6.38 2.62 0.90
C LYS A 152 -6.78 3.71 -0.09
N GLU A 153 -5.94 4.73 -0.25
CA GLU A 153 -6.24 5.86 -1.14
C GLU A 153 -6.01 5.51 -2.61
N ASN A 154 -5.06 4.63 -2.91
CA ASN A 154 -4.56 4.39 -4.27
C ASN A 154 -4.99 3.07 -4.90
N VAL A 155 -6.14 2.52 -4.54
CA VAL A 155 -6.70 1.30 -5.17
C VAL A 155 -5.81 0.05 -4.99
N MET A 156 -4.88 0.08 -4.04
CA MET A 156 -3.95 -1.03 -3.80
C MET A 156 -4.50 -2.07 -2.81
N THR A 157 -5.56 -1.76 -2.08
CA THR A 157 -6.28 -2.73 -1.24
C THR A 157 -7.40 -3.40 -2.02
N VAL A 158 -7.78 -4.63 -1.62
CA VAL A 158 -8.93 -5.34 -2.19
C VAL A 158 -10.20 -4.47 -2.14
N GLN A 159 -10.41 -3.74 -1.05
CA GLN A 159 -11.58 -2.89 -0.88
C GLN A 159 -11.58 -1.69 -1.84
N SER A 160 -10.43 -1.03 -2.05
CA SER A 160 -10.33 0.07 -2.99
C SER A 160 -10.38 -0.44 -4.44
N ALA A 161 -9.77 -1.58 -4.73
CA ALA A 161 -9.87 -2.25 -6.03
C ALA A 161 -11.33 -2.62 -6.36
N LEU A 162 -12.08 -3.21 -5.41
CA LEU A 162 -13.50 -3.52 -5.58
C LEU A 162 -14.35 -2.25 -5.80
N ARG A 163 -13.99 -1.12 -5.21
CA ARG A 163 -14.67 0.16 -5.47
C ARG A 163 -14.41 0.69 -6.87
N SER A 164 -13.31 0.33 -7.50
CA SER A 164 -12.97 0.73 -8.87
C SER A 164 -13.61 -0.15 -9.94
N ILE A 165 -14.12 -1.33 -9.58
CA ILE A 165 -14.84 -2.20 -10.52
C ILE A 165 -16.19 -1.55 -10.88
N PRO A 166 -16.48 -1.31 -12.16
CA PRO A 166 -17.78 -0.81 -12.59
C PRO A 166 -18.87 -1.80 -12.17
N LYS A 167 -19.84 -1.35 -11.38
CA LYS A 167 -21.05 -2.14 -11.21
C LYS A 167 -21.67 -2.32 -12.58
N LYS A 168 -21.89 -3.58 -13.02
CA LYS A 168 -22.67 -3.84 -14.23
C LYS A 168 -23.94 -2.99 -14.14
N PRO A 169 -24.30 -2.23 -15.17
CA PRO A 169 -25.55 -1.51 -15.16
C PRO A 169 -26.64 -2.55 -14.92
N GLU A 170 -27.39 -2.37 -13.85
CA GLU A 170 -28.59 -3.17 -13.63
C GLU A 170 -29.39 -3.09 -14.93
N LYS A 171 -29.71 -4.26 -15.54
CA LYS A 171 -30.60 -4.26 -16.71
C LYS A 171 -31.82 -3.46 -16.29
N LYS A 172 -32.00 -2.27 -16.87
CA LYS A 172 -33.19 -1.47 -16.61
C LYS A 172 -34.35 -2.41 -16.84
N GLN A 173 -35.08 -2.76 -15.80
CA GLN A 173 -36.40 -3.37 -15.98
C GLN A 173 -37.16 -2.39 -16.85
N LYS A 174 -37.49 -2.85 -18.05
CA LYS A 174 -38.30 -2.02 -18.97
C LYS A 174 -39.53 -1.64 -18.16
N THR A 175 -39.77 -0.35 -18.00
CA THR A 175 -41.02 0.11 -17.37
C THR A 175 -42.17 -0.51 -18.11
N GLY A 176 -43.24 -0.94 -17.42
CA GLY A 176 -44.38 -1.60 -18.05
C GLY A 176 -44.91 -0.85 -19.30
N MET A 177 -44.73 0.47 -19.33
CA MET A 177 -45.04 1.34 -20.46
C MET A 177 -44.15 1.09 -21.70
N ALA A 178 -42.82 0.84 -21.48
CA ALA A 178 -41.89 0.57 -22.58
C ALA A 178 -42.11 -0.85 -23.15
N ALA A 179 -42.45 -1.83 -22.30
CA ALA A 179 -42.81 -3.18 -22.72
C ALA A 179 -44.14 -3.17 -23.51
N PHE A 180 -45.10 -2.36 -23.10
CA PHE A 180 -46.39 -2.19 -23.82
C PHE A 180 -46.21 -1.52 -25.20
N MET A 181 -45.35 -0.53 -25.31
CA MET A 181 -45.06 0.16 -26.59
C MET A 181 -44.35 -0.78 -27.58
N GLU A 182 -43.42 -1.61 -27.13
CA GLU A 182 -42.76 -2.60 -28.01
C GLU A 182 -43.74 -3.67 -28.50
N HIS A 183 -44.67 -4.13 -27.65
CA HIS A 183 -45.70 -5.10 -28.05
C HIS A 183 -46.67 -4.56 -29.09
N ARG A 184 -46.91 -3.25 -29.06
CA ARG A 184 -47.78 -2.55 -30.03
C ARG A 184 -47.08 -2.26 -31.35
N ALA A 185 -45.76 -2.10 -31.36
CA ALA A 185 -44.96 -1.82 -32.57
C ALA A 185 -44.59 -3.11 -33.35
N GLY A 186 -44.69 -4.30 -32.74
CA GLY A 186 -44.33 -5.58 -33.35
C GLY A 186 -45.53 -6.41 -33.84
N GLY A 187 -46.77 -5.87 -33.78
CA GLY A 187 -48.01 -6.55 -34.16
C GLY A 187 -48.70 -5.91 -35.38
N GLY A 188 -47.93 -5.68 -36.45
CA GLY A 188 -48.44 -5.27 -37.74
C GLY A 188 -47.93 -6.16 -38.85
#